data_ff3bbbcd92cf1f2b57e73dec4d3caeb3
#
_entry.id   ff3bbbcd92cf1f2b57e73dec4d3caeb3
#
_cell.length_a   1.000
_cell.length_b   1.000
_cell.length_c   1.000
_cell.angle_alpha   90.00
_cell.angle_beta   90.00
_cell.angle_gamma   90.00
#
_symmetry.space_group_name_H-M   'P 1'
#
loop_
_entity.id
_entity.type
_entity.pdbx_description
1 polymer ?
#
loop_
_entity_poly.entity_id
_entity_poly.type
_entity_poly.pdbx_seq_one_letter_code
_entity_poly.pdbx_strand_id
1 'polypeptide(L)'
;MIRFDNLPPEVMQAMCTPMHLILPPSQSHRTGALYLGSFSAILDPTLLTSHAVGALVQVLDAPWLPSVDAHAAQGNKLECYRLDILDSSTADLRPHLEATVRWIDDRLRRGINVLVHCQQGISRSAAVVIAYLIYTHNMSYDAALDLVKRKRACVKPNSGFVRCLQEWERQWRPPAGERPSMRRVMTTPR
;
A
#
# COMPACT_ATOMS: atom_id res chain seq x y z
N MET A 1 23.73 10.21 -3.81
CA MET A 1 24.06 8.81 -4.18
C MET A 1 23.96 7.98 -2.90
N ILE A 2 23.00 7.06 -2.80
CA ILE A 2 22.89 6.16 -1.64
C ILE A 2 24.04 5.16 -1.76
N ARG A 3 24.94 5.15 -0.78
CA ARG A 3 25.98 4.13 -0.70
C ARG A 3 25.35 2.85 -0.17
N PHE A 4 25.31 1.81 -1.00
CA PHE A 4 24.73 0.51 -0.65
C PHE A 4 25.66 -0.33 0.25
N ASP A 5 26.92 0.04 0.37
CA ASP A 5 27.99 -0.75 1.01
C ASP A 5 27.87 -0.89 2.53
N ASN A 6 26.97 -0.14 3.19
CA ASN A 6 26.79 -0.13 4.65
C ASN A 6 25.35 -0.42 5.11
N LEU A 7 24.52 -1.02 4.25
CA LEU A 7 23.17 -1.40 4.67
C LEU A 7 23.20 -2.75 5.43
N PRO A 8 22.39 -2.89 6.50
CA PRO A 8 22.21 -4.18 7.15
C PRO A 8 21.76 -5.27 6.16
N PRO A 9 22.21 -6.53 6.33
CA PRO A 9 21.90 -7.62 5.41
C PRO A 9 20.40 -7.82 5.18
N GLU A 10 19.57 -7.67 6.21
CA GLU A 10 18.13 -7.78 6.14
C GLU A 10 17.48 -6.67 5.28
N VAL A 11 18.08 -5.47 5.28
CA VAL A 11 17.63 -4.35 4.43
C VAL A 11 17.97 -4.64 2.97
N MET A 12 19.19 -5.11 2.72
CA MET A 12 19.64 -5.51 1.37
C MET A 12 18.75 -6.62 0.81
N GLN A 13 18.50 -7.66 1.59
CA GLN A 13 17.63 -8.77 1.20
C GLN A 13 16.21 -8.27 0.90
N ALA A 14 15.67 -7.39 1.75
CA ALA A 14 14.34 -6.82 1.56
C ALA A 14 14.23 -5.98 0.28
N MET A 15 15.31 -5.27 -0.11
CA MET A 15 15.35 -4.50 -1.36
C MET A 15 15.41 -5.41 -2.60
N CYS A 16 16.12 -6.54 -2.51
CA CYS A 16 16.22 -7.53 -3.59
C CYS A 16 14.94 -8.38 -3.73
N THR A 17 14.15 -8.51 -2.66
CA THR A 17 12.89 -9.28 -2.70
C THR A 17 11.79 -8.44 -3.35
N PRO A 18 11.17 -8.90 -4.45
CA PRO A 18 10.21 -8.11 -5.21
C PRO A 18 9.00 -7.67 -4.41
N MET A 19 8.44 -8.55 -3.57
CA MET A 19 7.30 -8.22 -2.71
C MET A 19 7.30 -9.03 -1.41
N HIS A 20 6.60 -8.50 -0.39
CA HIS A 20 6.43 -9.15 0.91
C HIS A 20 4.95 -9.16 1.31
N LEU A 21 4.53 -10.23 1.96
CA LEU A 21 3.21 -10.34 2.57
C LEU A 21 3.15 -9.46 3.83
N ILE A 22 2.23 -8.49 3.84
CA ILE A 22 2.00 -7.60 4.98
C ILE A 22 0.88 -8.14 5.86
N LEU A 23 -0.28 -8.42 5.25
CA LEU A 23 -1.43 -9.03 5.92
C LEU A 23 -1.78 -10.34 5.24
N PRO A 24 -1.85 -11.45 5.99
CA PRO A 24 -2.30 -12.72 5.44
C PRO A 24 -3.79 -12.69 5.12
N PRO A 25 -4.26 -13.55 4.20
CA PRO A 25 -5.69 -13.71 3.95
C PRO A 25 -6.37 -14.25 5.21
N SER A 26 -7.58 -13.79 5.48
CA SER A 26 -8.38 -14.27 6.60
C SER A 26 -9.55 -15.11 6.12
N GLN A 27 -9.57 -16.39 6.52
CA GLN A 27 -10.69 -17.28 6.22
C GLN A 27 -11.94 -16.90 7.01
N SER A 28 -11.79 -16.49 8.29
CA SER A 28 -12.90 -16.08 9.16
C SER A 28 -13.62 -14.84 8.65
N HIS A 29 -12.86 -13.88 8.10
CA HIS A 29 -13.40 -12.64 7.54
C HIS A 29 -13.50 -12.66 6.01
N ARG A 30 -13.09 -13.74 5.36
CA ARG A 30 -13.06 -13.90 3.89
C ARG A 30 -12.31 -12.76 3.19
N THR A 31 -11.22 -12.28 3.79
CA THR A 31 -10.40 -11.21 3.19
C THR A 31 -9.23 -11.77 2.42
N GLY A 32 -8.87 -11.09 1.33
CA GLY A 32 -7.64 -11.36 0.59
C GLY A 32 -6.38 -10.94 1.34
N ALA A 33 -5.22 -11.30 0.78
CA ALA A 33 -3.90 -10.93 1.29
C ALA A 33 -3.48 -9.54 0.79
N LEU A 34 -2.76 -8.80 1.64
CA LEU A 34 -2.13 -7.52 1.26
C LEU A 34 -0.62 -7.68 1.13
N TYR A 35 -0.10 -7.34 -0.02
CA TYR A 35 1.33 -7.34 -0.33
C TYR A 35 1.87 -5.93 -0.54
N LEU A 36 3.13 -5.74 -0.20
CA LEU A 36 3.92 -4.53 -0.48
C LEU A 36 5.13 -4.90 -1.32
N GLY A 37 5.33 -4.22 -2.45
CA GLY A 37 6.41 -4.56 -3.36
C GLY A 37 7.04 -3.39 -4.10
N SER A 38 8.04 -3.75 -4.92
CA SER A 38 8.71 -2.89 -5.88
C SER A 38 8.17 -3.13 -7.30
N PHE A 39 8.62 -2.31 -8.23
CA PHE A 39 8.29 -2.46 -9.67
C PHE A 39 8.72 -3.82 -10.23
N SER A 40 9.78 -4.42 -9.71
CA SER A 40 10.24 -5.75 -10.14
C SER A 40 9.19 -6.85 -9.91
N ALA A 41 8.27 -6.67 -8.93
CA ALA A 41 7.21 -7.65 -8.69
C ALA A 41 6.23 -7.79 -9.85
N ILE A 42 5.97 -6.69 -10.59
CA ILE A 42 5.04 -6.71 -11.72
C ILE A 42 5.72 -7.13 -13.05
N LEU A 43 7.05 -7.19 -13.07
CA LEU A 43 7.81 -7.70 -14.22
C LEU A 43 7.86 -9.24 -14.24
N ASP A 44 7.46 -9.90 -13.15
CA ASP A 44 7.39 -11.35 -13.05
C ASP A 44 5.92 -11.81 -12.95
N PRO A 45 5.29 -12.18 -14.09
CA PRO A 45 3.92 -12.67 -14.12
C PRO A 45 3.72 -13.97 -13.31
N THR A 46 4.77 -14.77 -13.18
CA THR A 46 4.70 -16.03 -12.43
C THR A 46 4.59 -15.76 -10.94
N LEU A 47 5.23 -14.71 -10.46
CA LEU A 47 5.14 -14.25 -9.08
C LEU A 47 3.72 -13.78 -8.74
N LEU A 48 3.11 -12.97 -9.60
CA LEU A 48 1.74 -12.50 -9.41
C LEU A 48 0.74 -13.66 -9.40
N THR A 49 0.90 -14.60 -10.32
CA THR A 49 0.04 -15.78 -10.45
C THR A 49 0.19 -16.72 -9.24
N SER A 50 1.41 -17.03 -8.82
CA SER A 50 1.68 -17.92 -7.69
C SER A 50 1.13 -17.41 -6.35
N HIS A 51 1.02 -16.07 -6.22
CA HIS A 51 0.43 -15.43 -5.06
C HIS A 51 -1.05 -15.04 -5.28
N ALA A 52 -1.65 -15.47 -6.39
CA ALA A 52 -3.03 -15.17 -6.75
C ALA A 52 -3.36 -13.66 -6.63
N VAL A 53 -2.43 -12.78 -7.03
CA VAL A 53 -2.64 -11.33 -7.02
C VAL A 53 -3.69 -10.99 -8.07
N GLY A 54 -4.84 -10.47 -7.63
CA GLY A 54 -5.96 -10.07 -8.49
C GLY A 54 -6.13 -8.56 -8.63
N ALA A 55 -5.39 -7.78 -7.82
CA ALA A 55 -5.49 -6.32 -7.86
C ALA A 55 -4.13 -5.65 -7.57
N LEU A 56 -3.86 -4.56 -8.26
CA LEU A 56 -2.64 -3.74 -8.13
C LEU A 56 -2.97 -2.31 -7.75
N VAL A 57 -2.20 -1.75 -6.82
CA VAL A 57 -2.10 -0.30 -6.61
C VAL A 57 -0.71 0.14 -7.04
N GLN A 58 -0.66 0.90 -8.13
CA GLN A 58 0.57 1.43 -8.70
C GLN A 58 0.80 2.86 -8.22
N VAL A 59 1.78 3.05 -7.33
CA VAL A 59 2.14 4.37 -6.77
C VAL A 59 3.41 4.86 -7.46
N LEU A 60 3.26 5.40 -8.66
CA LEU A 60 4.36 5.78 -9.54
C LEU A 60 4.13 7.18 -10.12
N ASP A 61 5.21 7.86 -10.40
CA ASP A 61 5.22 9.04 -11.26
C ASP A 61 5.74 8.61 -12.64
N ALA A 62 4.87 8.00 -13.42
CA ALA A 62 5.23 7.49 -14.74
C ALA A 62 4.00 7.52 -15.68
N PRO A 63 3.49 8.72 -16.04
CA PRO A 63 2.28 8.85 -16.85
C PRO A 63 2.39 8.19 -18.24
N TRP A 64 3.63 7.91 -18.69
CA TRP A 64 3.91 7.21 -19.96
C TRP A 64 3.86 5.67 -19.85
N LEU A 65 3.83 5.09 -18.65
CA LEU A 65 3.65 3.65 -18.53
C LEU A 65 2.19 3.32 -18.93
N PRO A 66 2.00 2.37 -19.88
CA PRO A 66 0.66 1.91 -20.18
C PRO A 66 -0.02 1.40 -18.90
N SER A 67 -1.30 1.66 -18.77
CA SER A 67 -2.10 1.02 -17.75
C SER A 67 -1.93 -0.50 -17.89
N VAL A 68 -1.86 -1.21 -16.76
CA VAL A 68 -1.54 -2.66 -16.71
C VAL A 68 -2.63 -3.53 -17.37
N ASP A 69 -3.60 -2.94 -18.05
CA ASP A 69 -4.51 -3.64 -18.97
C ASP A 69 -3.76 -4.49 -20.02
N ALA A 70 -2.46 -4.18 -20.26
CA ALA A 70 -1.56 -4.98 -21.07
C ALA A 70 -1.22 -6.37 -20.47
N HIS A 71 -1.38 -6.59 -19.17
CA HIS A 71 -1.23 -7.91 -18.56
C HIS A 71 -2.51 -8.77 -18.65
N ALA A 72 -3.63 -8.20 -19.10
CA ALA A 72 -4.85 -8.93 -19.41
C ALA A 72 -4.72 -9.93 -20.56
N ALA A 73 -3.62 -9.87 -21.32
CA ALA A 73 -3.34 -10.80 -22.43
C ALA A 73 -3.14 -12.26 -21.99
N GLN A 74 -3.05 -12.55 -20.68
CA GLN A 74 -2.88 -13.91 -20.15
C GLN A 74 -4.13 -14.47 -19.44
N GLY A 75 -5.32 -13.89 -19.68
CA GLY A 75 -6.60 -14.45 -19.20
C GLY A 75 -6.99 -14.12 -17.76
N ASN A 76 -6.12 -13.55 -16.95
CA ASN A 76 -6.44 -13.07 -15.60
C ASN A 76 -6.70 -11.56 -15.63
N LYS A 77 -7.96 -11.17 -15.39
CA LYS A 77 -8.34 -9.75 -15.29
C LYS A 77 -7.78 -9.15 -14.02
N LEU A 78 -6.60 -8.52 -14.12
CA LEU A 78 -5.95 -7.82 -13.02
C LEU A 78 -6.60 -6.43 -12.87
N GLU A 79 -7.20 -6.16 -11.71
CA GLU A 79 -7.77 -4.84 -11.41
C GLU A 79 -6.65 -3.87 -11.03
N CYS A 80 -6.61 -2.69 -11.63
CA CYS A 80 -5.54 -1.72 -11.38
C CYS A 80 -6.08 -0.39 -10.87
N TYR A 81 -5.43 0.14 -9.83
CA TYR A 81 -5.59 1.51 -9.34
C TYR A 81 -4.26 2.23 -9.47
N ARG A 82 -4.27 3.37 -10.15
CA ARG A 82 -3.07 4.14 -10.38
C ARG A 82 -3.10 5.42 -9.55
N LEU A 83 -2.00 5.68 -8.87
CA LEU A 83 -1.74 6.91 -8.14
C LEU A 83 -0.44 7.51 -8.66
N ASP A 84 -0.55 8.58 -9.45
CA ASP A 84 0.60 9.31 -9.97
C ASP A 84 1.09 10.31 -8.93
N ILE A 85 2.22 9.98 -8.29
CA ILE A 85 2.83 10.83 -7.27
C ILE A 85 4.35 10.65 -7.24
N LEU A 86 5.07 11.78 -7.14
CA LEU A 86 6.52 11.83 -6.95
C LEU A 86 6.93 11.31 -5.58
N ASP A 87 8.09 10.65 -5.49
CA ASP A 87 8.72 10.33 -4.21
C ASP A 87 9.51 11.54 -3.70
N SER A 88 8.78 12.56 -3.29
CA SER A 88 9.34 13.83 -2.82
C SER A 88 8.71 14.23 -1.49
N SER A 89 9.51 14.86 -0.63
CA SER A 89 9.02 15.42 0.65
C SER A 89 8.08 16.61 0.47
N THR A 90 7.96 17.15 -0.75
CA THR A 90 7.03 18.23 -1.12
C THR A 90 5.75 17.71 -1.77
N ALA A 91 5.70 16.43 -2.14
CA ALA A 91 4.50 15.83 -2.73
C ALA A 91 3.42 15.58 -1.67
N ASP A 92 2.19 16.02 -1.95
CA ASP A 92 1.07 15.88 -1.03
C ASP A 92 0.29 14.59 -1.31
N LEU A 93 0.41 13.63 -0.39
CA LEU A 93 -0.28 12.34 -0.49
C LEU A 93 -1.73 12.41 0.07
N ARG A 94 -2.06 13.39 0.91
CA ARG A 94 -3.33 13.47 1.64
C ARG A 94 -4.59 13.40 0.77
N PRO A 95 -4.68 14.15 -0.37
CA PRO A 95 -5.89 14.12 -1.19
C PRO A 95 -6.22 12.74 -1.78
N HIS A 96 -5.22 11.87 -1.83
CA HIS A 96 -5.33 10.57 -2.49
C HIS A 96 -5.57 9.42 -1.50
N LEU A 97 -5.27 9.60 -0.20
CA LEU A 97 -5.24 8.50 0.76
C LEU A 97 -6.61 7.85 0.93
N GLU A 98 -7.68 8.62 1.13
CA GLU A 98 -9.00 8.04 1.42
C GLU A 98 -9.52 7.19 0.27
N ALA A 99 -9.46 7.70 -0.96
CA ALA A 99 -9.89 6.96 -2.14
C ALA A 99 -9.07 5.67 -2.33
N THR A 100 -7.75 5.78 -2.15
CA THR A 100 -6.83 4.65 -2.33
C THR A 100 -7.05 3.56 -1.28
N VAL A 101 -7.16 3.92 0.01
CA VAL A 101 -7.35 2.93 1.09
C VAL A 101 -8.73 2.27 1.02
N ARG A 102 -9.78 3.01 0.62
CA ARG A 102 -11.12 2.45 0.40
C ARG A 102 -11.13 1.47 -0.77
N TRP A 103 -10.40 1.78 -1.85
CA TRP A 103 -10.26 0.89 -2.98
C TRP A 103 -9.55 -0.42 -2.59
N ILE A 104 -8.48 -0.35 -1.79
CA ILE A 104 -7.79 -1.53 -1.25
C ILE A 104 -8.74 -2.35 -0.36
N ASP A 105 -9.43 -1.70 0.56
CA ASP A 105 -10.34 -2.36 1.51
C ASP A 105 -11.47 -3.11 0.80
N ASP A 106 -12.07 -2.51 -0.22
CA ASP A 106 -13.11 -3.17 -1.02
C ASP A 106 -12.59 -4.46 -1.69
N ARG A 107 -11.40 -4.44 -2.29
CA ARG A 107 -10.83 -5.63 -2.94
C ARG A 107 -10.48 -6.71 -1.94
N LEU A 108 -9.85 -6.35 -0.85
CA LEU A 108 -9.52 -7.30 0.21
C LEU A 108 -10.79 -7.93 0.80
N ARG A 109 -11.86 -7.17 1.07
CA ARG A 109 -13.16 -7.68 1.55
C ARG A 109 -13.84 -8.62 0.56
N ARG A 110 -13.55 -8.49 -0.72
CA ARG A 110 -14.03 -9.40 -1.77
C ARG A 110 -13.16 -10.66 -1.90
N GLY A 111 -12.16 -10.84 -1.03
CA GLY A 111 -11.24 -11.97 -1.07
C GLY A 111 -10.15 -11.85 -2.14
N ILE A 112 -9.98 -10.68 -2.76
CA ILE A 112 -8.98 -10.42 -3.80
C ILE A 112 -7.66 -10.04 -3.14
N ASN A 113 -6.57 -10.73 -3.52
CA ASN A 113 -5.23 -10.38 -3.06
C ASN A 113 -4.75 -9.10 -3.76
N VAL A 114 -4.26 -8.15 -2.97
CA VAL A 114 -3.84 -6.82 -3.44
C VAL A 114 -2.33 -6.66 -3.29
N LEU A 115 -1.65 -6.24 -4.35
CA LEU A 115 -0.26 -5.77 -4.31
C LEU A 115 -0.22 -4.25 -4.43
N VAL A 116 0.37 -3.58 -3.44
CA VAL A 116 0.69 -2.15 -3.49
C VAL A 116 2.17 -2.00 -3.80
N HIS A 117 2.51 -1.38 -4.94
CA HIS A 117 3.90 -1.22 -5.33
C HIS A 117 4.25 0.21 -5.77
N CYS A 118 5.52 0.53 -5.71
CA CYS A 118 6.13 1.70 -6.32
C CYS A 118 7.43 1.28 -7.02
N GLN A 119 8.33 2.21 -7.31
CA GLN A 119 9.60 1.86 -7.95
C GLN A 119 10.43 0.87 -7.14
N GLN A 120 10.63 1.13 -5.83
CA GLN A 120 11.49 0.32 -4.96
C GLN A 120 10.73 -0.39 -3.82
N GLY A 121 9.46 -0.04 -3.57
CA GLY A 121 8.72 -0.58 -2.44
C GLY A 121 9.25 -0.08 -1.08
N ILE A 122 9.81 1.13 -1.03
CA ILE A 122 10.47 1.71 0.15
C ILE A 122 9.66 2.86 0.76
N SER A 123 9.17 3.80 -0.08
CA SER A 123 8.57 5.05 0.39
C SER A 123 7.11 5.19 -0.03
N ARG A 124 6.79 5.44 -1.30
CA ARG A 124 5.43 5.73 -1.80
C ARG A 124 4.41 4.64 -1.48
N SER A 125 4.67 3.41 -1.94
CA SER A 125 3.78 2.27 -1.69
C SER A 125 3.71 1.90 -0.20
N ALA A 126 4.82 2.04 0.53
CA ALA A 126 4.85 1.84 1.96
C ALA A 126 3.96 2.86 2.70
N ALA A 127 3.96 4.13 2.28
CA ALA A 127 3.08 5.14 2.85
C ALA A 127 1.59 4.80 2.64
N VAL A 128 1.21 4.31 1.47
CA VAL A 128 -0.17 3.86 1.20
C VAL A 128 -0.56 2.67 2.09
N VAL A 129 0.32 1.67 2.25
CA VAL A 129 0.05 0.51 3.11
C VAL A 129 -0.07 0.91 4.57
N ILE A 130 0.79 1.82 5.06
CA ILE A 130 0.70 2.36 6.43
C ILE A 130 -0.63 3.11 6.62
N ALA A 131 -1.04 3.95 5.66
CA ALA A 131 -2.33 4.65 5.70
C ALA A 131 -3.51 3.67 5.77
N TYR A 132 -3.45 2.56 5.02
CA TYR A 132 -4.44 1.49 5.07
C TYR A 132 -4.54 0.88 6.47
N LEU A 133 -3.42 0.56 7.11
CA LEU A 133 -3.38 -0.02 8.46
C LEU A 133 -3.94 0.95 9.51
N ILE A 134 -3.63 2.24 9.40
CA ILE A 134 -4.21 3.27 10.28
C ILE A 134 -5.73 3.32 10.13
N TYR A 135 -6.21 3.37 8.89
CA TYR A 135 -7.63 3.54 8.57
C TYR A 135 -8.48 2.32 8.94
N THR A 136 -8.04 1.11 8.57
CA THR A 136 -8.86 -0.11 8.69
C THR A 136 -8.61 -0.88 9.97
N HIS A 137 -7.37 -0.85 10.49
CA HIS A 137 -6.98 -1.59 11.69
C HIS A 137 -6.84 -0.70 12.93
N ASN A 138 -7.17 0.60 12.82
CA ASN A 138 -7.09 1.59 13.90
C ASN A 138 -5.69 1.61 14.57
N MET A 139 -4.63 1.37 13.79
CA MET A 139 -3.27 1.39 14.28
C MET A 139 -2.75 2.83 14.40
N SER A 140 -1.84 3.09 15.35
CA SER A 140 -1.06 4.32 15.30
C SER A 140 -0.08 4.27 14.13
N TYR A 141 0.40 5.45 13.70
CA TYR A 141 1.44 5.54 12.67
C TYR A 141 2.67 4.68 13.02
N ASP A 142 3.16 4.80 14.27
CA ASP A 142 4.34 4.06 14.72
C ASP A 142 4.10 2.54 14.69
N ALA A 143 2.97 2.08 15.21
CA ALA A 143 2.62 0.66 15.19
C ALA A 143 2.47 0.11 13.77
N ALA A 144 1.86 0.88 12.86
CA ALA A 144 1.74 0.50 11.45
C ALA A 144 3.10 0.46 10.74
N LEU A 145 3.94 1.47 10.97
CA LEU A 145 5.31 1.51 10.45
C LEU A 145 6.14 0.33 10.93
N ASP A 146 6.08 0.02 12.22
CA ASP A 146 6.82 -1.11 12.82
C ASP A 146 6.34 -2.46 12.26
N LEU A 147 5.03 -2.64 12.08
CA LEU A 147 4.49 -3.84 11.46
C LEU A 147 5.04 -4.01 10.04
N VAL A 148 4.98 -2.95 9.23
CA VAL A 148 5.45 -3.00 7.84
C VAL A 148 6.96 -3.22 7.78
N LYS A 149 7.75 -2.57 8.64
CA LYS A 149 9.21 -2.76 8.72
C LYS A 149 9.60 -4.18 9.13
N ARG A 150 8.88 -4.81 10.06
CA ARG A 150 9.13 -6.23 10.40
C ARG A 150 8.93 -7.17 9.22
N LYS A 151 8.05 -6.81 8.26
CA LYS A 151 7.80 -7.62 7.06
C LYS A 151 8.73 -7.24 5.91
N ARG A 152 9.10 -5.96 5.79
CA ARG A 152 9.97 -5.42 4.74
C ARG A 152 10.90 -4.38 5.35
N ALA A 153 12.09 -4.80 5.74
CA ALA A 153 13.05 -4.01 6.55
C ALA A 153 13.51 -2.72 5.85
N CYS A 154 13.47 -2.67 4.51
CA CYS A 154 13.88 -1.50 3.74
C CYS A 154 12.86 -0.34 3.74
N VAL A 155 11.69 -0.51 4.37
CA VAL A 155 10.64 0.52 4.39
C VAL A 155 11.09 1.78 5.11
N LYS A 156 11.01 2.91 4.39
CA LYS A 156 11.37 4.25 4.86
C LYS A 156 10.60 5.31 4.05
N PRO A 157 9.36 5.64 4.41
CA PRO A 157 8.65 6.76 3.79
C PRO A 157 9.46 8.06 3.91
N ASN A 158 9.42 8.91 2.87
CA ASN A 158 10.07 10.21 2.93
C ASN A 158 9.41 11.11 3.99
N SER A 159 10.11 12.18 4.41
CA SER A 159 9.67 13.03 5.52
C SER A 159 8.33 13.76 5.25
N GLY A 160 7.98 14.03 3.99
CA GLY A 160 6.69 14.60 3.62
C GLY A 160 5.56 13.59 3.84
N PHE A 161 5.75 12.37 3.40
CA PHE A 161 4.77 11.31 3.62
C PHE A 161 4.62 10.93 5.09
N VAL A 162 5.71 10.99 5.88
CA VAL A 162 5.61 10.81 7.35
C VAL A 162 4.66 11.84 7.96
N ARG A 163 4.81 13.13 7.61
CA ARG A 163 3.90 14.19 8.09
C ARG A 163 2.46 13.94 7.65
N CYS A 164 2.25 13.60 6.38
CA CYS A 164 0.92 13.26 5.86
C CYS A 164 0.26 12.11 6.64
N LEU A 165 1.04 11.05 6.97
CA LEU A 165 0.54 9.89 7.69
C LEU A 165 0.22 10.18 9.16
N GLN A 166 0.99 11.05 9.82
CA GLN A 166 0.70 11.51 11.17
C GLN A 166 -0.55 12.39 11.23
N GLU A 167 -0.78 13.21 10.20
CA GLU A 167 -2.04 13.97 10.06
C GLU A 167 -3.21 13.05 9.76
N TRP A 168 -3.02 12.04 8.91
CA TRP A 168 -3.99 10.99 8.61
C TRP A 168 -4.39 10.20 9.86
N GLU A 169 -3.43 9.84 10.72
CA GLU A 169 -3.71 9.21 12.01
C GLU A 169 -4.63 10.08 12.87
N ARG A 170 -4.31 11.39 13.01
CA ARG A 170 -5.13 12.33 13.81
C ARG A 170 -6.57 12.43 13.30
N GLN A 171 -6.76 12.34 11.98
CA GLN A 171 -8.09 12.38 11.37
C GLN A 171 -8.90 11.12 11.67
N TRP A 172 -8.29 9.95 11.60
CA TRP A 172 -9.01 8.66 11.68
C TRP A 172 -8.92 7.99 13.06
N ARG A 173 -7.97 8.39 13.87
CA ARG A 173 -7.74 7.93 15.23
C ARG A 173 -7.53 9.11 16.18
N PRO A 174 -8.57 9.94 16.38
CA PRO A 174 -8.44 11.08 17.28
C PRO A 174 -8.18 10.60 18.72
N PRO A 175 -7.51 11.42 19.57
CA PRO A 175 -7.29 11.13 20.98
C PRO A 175 -8.59 10.79 21.71
N ALA A 176 -8.51 9.94 22.75
CA ALA A 176 -9.66 9.58 23.57
C ALA A 176 -10.23 10.86 24.22
N GLY A 177 -11.40 11.30 23.77
CA GLY A 177 -12.05 12.56 24.19
C GLY A 177 -12.49 13.47 23.03
N GLU A 178 -11.86 13.35 21.86
CA GLU A 178 -12.16 14.13 20.66
C GLU A 178 -12.81 13.32 19.54
N ARG A 179 -13.53 12.25 19.85
CA ARG A 179 -14.18 11.46 18.77
C ARG A 179 -15.23 12.33 18.08
N PRO A 180 -15.03 12.72 16.81
CA PRO A 180 -16.11 13.26 16.03
C PRO A 180 -17.21 12.20 15.97
N SER A 181 -18.44 12.60 16.23
CA SER A 181 -19.60 11.72 16.02
C SER A 181 -19.49 11.18 14.60
N MET A 182 -19.45 9.85 14.45
CA MET A 182 -19.47 9.21 13.14
C MET A 182 -20.62 9.82 12.35
N ARG A 183 -20.32 10.63 11.34
CA ARG A 183 -21.28 10.92 10.29
C ARG A 183 -21.56 9.59 9.60
N ARG A 184 -22.66 9.00 10.01
CA ARG A 184 -23.32 7.88 9.35
C ARG A 184 -23.45 8.29 7.89
N VAL A 185 -22.58 7.77 7.02
CA VAL A 185 -22.79 7.88 5.59
C VAL A 185 -24.04 7.06 5.32
N MET A 186 -25.16 7.77 5.16
CA MET A 186 -26.40 7.17 4.70
C MET A 186 -26.11 6.54 3.34
N THR A 187 -26.11 5.23 3.30
CA THR A 187 -26.30 4.47 2.07
C THR A 187 -27.67 4.84 1.54
N THR A 188 -27.75 5.65 0.51
CA THR A 188 -28.95 5.77 -0.29
C THR A 188 -29.17 4.44 -1.02
N PRO A 189 -30.31 3.79 -0.84
CA PRO A 189 -30.66 2.62 -1.64
C PRO A 189 -31.19 3.11 -2.98
N ARG A 190 -30.51 2.70 -4.10
CA ARG A 190 -31.12 2.37 -5.40
C ARG A 190 -30.09 1.84 -6.37
#